data_1133693a5951d933fb2b98f686cec3c5
#
_entry.id   1133693a5951d933fb2b98f686cec3c5
#
_cell.length_a   1.000
_cell.length_b   1.000
_cell.length_c   1.000
_cell.angle_alpha   90.00
_cell.angle_beta   90.00
_cell.angle_gamma   90.00
#
_symmetry.space_group_name_H-M   'P 1'
#
loop_
_entity.id
_entity.type
_entity.pdbx_description
1 polymer ?
#
loop_
_entity_poly.entity_id
_entity_poly.type
_entity_poly.pdbx_seq_one_letter_code
_entity_poly.pdbx_strand_id
1 'polypeptide(L)'
;MVATAEKLDTSPAPLRIDLGCGPNPKPGFIGLDQYNFDGKVDHVLNLGSERLPFDDNTVDEVHTSHFVEHLNASERCHLLNELYRVMKPGSKATMIVPHWGSSRAYGDPTHAWPPIGEMWFYYLDRSWRAAQAPHTDKANWPLGYDCDFLATWGYAMNPALAVRNPEYQQHAMQWFREGIHDIHATLVKR
;
A
#
# COMPACT_ATOMS: atom_id res chain seq x y z
N MET A 1 38.48 10.15 -33.58
CA MET A 1 37.48 10.25 -32.49
C MET A 1 36.22 9.57 -33.00
N VAL A 2 35.92 8.37 -32.48
CA VAL A 2 34.71 7.63 -32.85
C VAL A 2 33.65 8.03 -31.82
N ALA A 3 32.62 8.75 -32.27
CA ALA A 3 31.47 9.09 -31.44
C ALA A 3 30.71 7.79 -31.16
N THR A 4 30.67 7.35 -29.89
CA THR A 4 29.77 6.30 -29.43
C THR A 4 28.35 6.81 -29.47
N ALA A 5 27.56 6.29 -30.42
CA ALA A 5 26.12 6.55 -30.46
C ALA A 5 25.49 5.98 -29.15
N GLU A 6 24.96 6.86 -28.28
CA GLU A 6 24.11 6.47 -27.19
C GLU A 6 22.87 5.77 -27.80
N LYS A 7 22.66 4.51 -27.40
CA LYS A 7 21.44 3.78 -27.71
C LYS A 7 20.29 4.51 -27.01
N LEU A 8 19.42 5.15 -27.79
CA LEU A 8 18.13 5.63 -27.28
C LEU A 8 17.38 4.41 -26.71
N ASP A 9 17.09 4.46 -25.43
CA ASP A 9 16.21 3.49 -24.76
C ASP A 9 14.79 3.71 -25.29
N THR A 10 14.32 2.80 -26.14
CA THR A 10 12.98 2.81 -26.73
C THR A 10 11.96 2.02 -25.91
N SER A 11 12.26 1.66 -24.66
CA SER A 11 11.29 1.02 -23.78
C SER A 11 10.10 1.96 -23.51
N PRO A 12 8.87 1.46 -23.50
CA PRO A 12 7.70 2.26 -23.15
C PRO A 12 7.88 2.85 -21.75
N ALA A 13 7.36 4.06 -21.54
CA ALA A 13 7.38 4.70 -20.23
C ALA A 13 6.73 3.79 -19.17
N PRO A 14 7.28 3.72 -17.95
CA PRO A 14 6.76 2.85 -16.90
C PRO A 14 5.32 3.26 -16.52
N LEU A 15 4.44 2.26 -16.42
CA LEU A 15 3.06 2.45 -15.98
C LEU A 15 3.02 2.53 -14.45
N ARG A 16 2.72 3.70 -13.91
CA ARG A 16 2.68 3.99 -12.47
C ARG A 16 1.30 4.44 -12.07
N ILE A 17 0.77 3.92 -10.96
CA ILE A 17 -0.57 4.24 -10.47
C ILE A 17 -0.55 4.74 -9.03
N ASP A 18 -1.43 5.71 -8.73
CA ASP A 18 -1.62 6.31 -7.41
C ASP A 18 -3.06 6.03 -6.94
N LEU A 19 -3.21 5.22 -5.90
CA LEU A 19 -4.51 4.73 -5.42
C LEU A 19 -5.00 5.58 -4.26
N GLY A 20 -6.28 6.00 -4.33
CA GLY A 20 -6.84 6.94 -3.38
C GLY A 20 -6.11 8.28 -3.46
N CYS A 21 -5.84 8.75 -4.67
CA CYS A 21 -4.95 9.89 -4.94
C CYS A 21 -5.53 11.23 -4.45
N GLY A 22 -6.84 11.28 -4.17
CA GLY A 22 -7.51 12.50 -3.78
C GLY A 22 -7.38 13.63 -4.82
N PRO A 23 -7.44 14.90 -4.37
CA PRO A 23 -7.35 16.06 -5.27
C PRO A 23 -5.91 16.36 -5.76
N ASN A 24 -4.91 15.62 -5.29
CA ASN A 24 -3.50 15.87 -5.58
C ASN A 24 -2.77 14.58 -5.99
N PRO A 25 -3.06 14.01 -7.18
CA PRO A 25 -2.38 12.82 -7.67
C PRO A 25 -0.86 13.00 -7.67
N LYS A 26 -0.13 11.95 -7.35
CA LYS A 26 1.33 11.97 -7.34
C LYS A 26 1.88 12.26 -8.74
N PRO A 27 2.76 13.25 -8.92
CA PRO A 27 3.30 13.59 -10.23
C PRO A 27 3.94 12.40 -10.95
N GLY A 28 3.56 12.16 -12.21
CA GLY A 28 4.04 11.04 -13.02
C GLY A 28 3.35 9.70 -12.76
N PHE A 29 2.26 9.72 -12.00
CA PHE A 29 1.39 8.57 -11.76
C PHE A 29 0.01 8.81 -12.34
N ILE A 30 -0.67 7.75 -12.76
CA ILE A 30 -2.09 7.77 -13.12
C ILE A 30 -2.88 7.70 -11.81
N GLY A 31 -3.70 8.71 -11.55
CA GLY A 31 -4.48 8.85 -10.33
C GLY A 31 -5.80 8.07 -10.38
N LEU A 32 -6.06 7.25 -9.36
CA LEU A 32 -7.32 6.53 -9.20
C LEU A 32 -7.97 6.93 -7.87
N ASP A 33 -9.26 7.25 -7.90
CA ASP A 33 -10.07 7.58 -6.71
C ASP A 33 -11.56 7.33 -6.99
N GLN A 34 -12.38 7.24 -5.93
CA GLN A 34 -13.82 7.14 -6.08
C GLN A 34 -14.50 8.49 -6.38
N TYR A 35 -13.80 9.60 -6.14
CA TYR A 35 -14.29 10.97 -6.40
C TYR A 35 -13.47 11.65 -7.47
N ASN A 36 -14.13 12.40 -8.36
CA ASN A 36 -13.45 13.03 -9.51
C ASN A 36 -12.54 14.22 -9.14
N PHE A 37 -12.80 14.92 -8.05
CA PHE A 37 -12.04 16.10 -7.62
C PHE A 37 -11.79 17.13 -8.75
N ASP A 38 -12.85 17.60 -9.39
CA ASP A 38 -12.79 18.59 -10.49
C ASP A 38 -11.96 18.15 -11.72
N GLY A 39 -12.00 16.87 -12.05
CA GLY A 39 -11.31 16.31 -13.21
C GLY A 39 -9.82 16.03 -12.99
N LYS A 40 -9.35 15.99 -11.75
CA LYS A 40 -7.95 15.71 -11.41
C LYS A 40 -7.61 14.23 -11.33
N VAL A 41 -8.62 13.36 -11.35
CA VAL A 41 -8.47 11.90 -11.26
C VAL A 41 -8.60 11.29 -12.65
N ASP A 42 -7.65 10.44 -13.04
CA ASP A 42 -7.64 9.82 -14.35
C ASP A 42 -8.68 8.70 -14.47
N HIS A 43 -8.86 7.89 -13.41
CA HIS A 43 -9.87 6.84 -13.35
C HIS A 43 -10.72 6.97 -12.08
N VAL A 44 -12.01 7.20 -12.26
CA VAL A 44 -12.98 7.30 -11.16
C VAL A 44 -13.65 5.95 -10.97
N LEU A 45 -13.33 5.25 -9.85
CA LEU A 45 -13.88 3.93 -9.53
C LEU A 45 -13.77 3.63 -8.03
N ASN A 46 -14.60 2.71 -7.54
CA ASN A 46 -14.52 2.22 -6.17
C ASN A 46 -13.42 1.15 -6.06
N LEU A 47 -12.26 1.55 -5.53
CA LEU A 47 -11.07 0.71 -5.38
C LEU A 47 -11.27 -0.48 -4.41
N GLY A 48 -12.30 -0.43 -3.57
CA GLY A 48 -12.65 -1.53 -2.64
C GLY A 48 -13.49 -2.64 -3.26
N SER A 49 -14.04 -2.45 -4.47
CA SER A 49 -14.99 -3.40 -5.07
C SER A 49 -14.91 -3.55 -6.58
N GLU A 50 -14.39 -2.56 -7.31
CA GLU A 50 -14.30 -2.60 -8.76
C GLU A 50 -12.94 -3.10 -9.23
N ARG A 51 -12.94 -3.74 -10.42
CA ARG A 51 -11.71 -4.20 -11.07
C ARG A 51 -10.89 -3.00 -11.54
N LEU A 52 -9.58 -3.02 -11.26
CA LEU A 52 -8.66 -2.02 -11.77
C LEU A 52 -8.59 -2.07 -13.31
N PRO A 53 -8.59 -0.91 -14.02
CA PRO A 53 -8.68 -0.81 -15.48
C PRO A 53 -7.32 -1.06 -16.17
N PHE A 54 -6.55 -2.01 -15.65
CA PHE A 54 -5.25 -2.41 -16.17
C PHE A 54 -5.21 -3.91 -16.41
N ASP A 55 -4.46 -4.35 -17.41
CA ASP A 55 -4.23 -5.75 -17.69
C ASP A 55 -3.33 -6.40 -16.63
N ASP A 56 -3.35 -7.72 -16.57
CA ASP A 56 -2.52 -8.50 -15.66
C ASP A 56 -1.03 -8.26 -15.95
N ASN A 57 -0.24 -8.05 -14.89
CA ASN A 57 1.20 -7.87 -14.99
C ASN A 57 1.67 -6.70 -15.89
N THR A 58 0.98 -5.57 -15.85
CA THR A 58 1.31 -4.39 -16.66
C THR A 58 1.83 -3.22 -15.84
N VAL A 59 1.49 -3.13 -14.55
CA VAL A 59 1.85 -2.00 -13.68
C VAL A 59 3.27 -2.16 -13.14
N ASP A 60 4.09 -1.12 -13.32
CA ASP A 60 5.50 -1.07 -12.91
C ASP A 60 5.70 -0.57 -11.48
N GLU A 61 4.82 0.32 -11.02
CA GLU A 61 4.93 0.93 -9.68
C GLU A 61 3.56 1.36 -9.16
N VAL A 62 3.32 1.14 -7.87
CA VAL A 62 2.11 1.57 -7.18
C VAL A 62 2.47 2.49 -6.02
N HIS A 63 1.69 3.54 -5.83
CA HIS A 63 1.70 4.39 -4.66
C HIS A 63 0.31 4.44 -4.03
N THR A 64 0.24 4.48 -2.71
CA THR A 64 -0.98 4.78 -1.95
C THR A 64 -0.59 5.39 -0.61
N SER A 65 -1.31 6.43 -0.21
CA SER A 65 -1.02 7.15 1.03
C SER A 65 -2.31 7.59 1.70
N HIS A 66 -2.52 7.15 2.93
CA HIS A 66 -3.70 7.50 3.74
C HIS A 66 -5.03 7.20 3.03
N PHE A 67 -5.10 6.01 2.43
CA PHE A 67 -6.29 5.52 1.73
C PHE A 67 -6.76 4.15 2.26
N VAL A 68 -5.84 3.20 2.43
CA VAL A 68 -6.19 1.79 2.73
C VAL A 68 -6.86 1.64 4.09
N GLU A 69 -6.63 2.53 5.02
CA GLU A 69 -7.30 2.60 6.32
C GLU A 69 -8.80 2.89 6.24
N HIS A 70 -9.27 3.49 5.14
CA HIS A 70 -10.70 3.75 4.90
C HIS A 70 -11.45 2.51 4.39
N LEU A 71 -10.73 1.46 3.96
CA LEU A 71 -11.31 0.23 3.44
C LEU A 71 -11.58 -0.77 4.57
N ASN A 72 -12.74 -1.42 4.55
CA ASN A 72 -13.04 -2.54 5.44
C ASN A 72 -12.23 -3.80 5.06
N ALA A 73 -12.34 -4.87 5.85
CA ALA A 73 -11.52 -6.08 5.67
C ALA A 73 -11.68 -6.73 4.29
N SER A 74 -12.91 -6.84 3.76
CA SER A 74 -13.15 -7.43 2.44
C SER A 74 -12.68 -6.54 1.29
N GLU A 75 -12.82 -5.22 1.43
CA GLU A 75 -12.34 -4.24 0.47
C GLU A 75 -10.80 -4.21 0.41
N ARG A 76 -10.12 -4.33 1.57
CA ARG A 76 -8.66 -4.49 1.61
C ARG A 76 -8.21 -5.76 0.89
N CYS A 77 -8.90 -6.89 1.10
CA CYS A 77 -8.60 -8.13 0.39
C CYS A 77 -8.79 -7.97 -1.12
N HIS A 78 -9.91 -7.34 -1.54
CA HIS A 78 -10.17 -7.06 -2.96
C HIS A 78 -9.06 -6.22 -3.58
N LEU A 79 -8.74 -5.07 -2.96
CA LEU A 79 -7.69 -4.17 -3.45
C LEU A 79 -6.34 -4.86 -3.59
N LEU A 80 -5.91 -5.61 -2.55
CA LEU A 80 -4.60 -6.29 -2.57
C LEU A 80 -4.55 -7.42 -3.60
N ASN A 81 -5.66 -8.12 -3.86
CA ASN A 81 -5.76 -9.13 -4.92
C ASN A 81 -5.68 -8.47 -6.30
N GLU A 82 -6.38 -7.34 -6.51
CA GLU A 82 -6.31 -6.57 -7.75
C GLU A 82 -4.92 -5.98 -7.99
N LEU A 83 -4.27 -5.44 -6.96
CA LEU A 83 -2.87 -5.01 -7.04
C LEU A 83 -1.95 -6.17 -7.46
N TYR A 84 -2.13 -7.33 -6.83
CA TYR A 84 -1.35 -8.52 -7.18
C TYR A 84 -1.59 -8.94 -8.64
N ARG A 85 -2.82 -8.81 -9.13
CA ARG A 85 -3.14 -9.11 -10.53
C ARG A 85 -2.42 -8.16 -11.49
N VAL A 86 -2.54 -6.83 -11.28
CA VAL A 86 -2.08 -5.84 -12.26
C VAL A 86 -0.57 -5.56 -12.19
N MET A 87 0.06 -5.69 -11.04
CA MET A 87 1.49 -5.43 -10.87
C MET A 87 2.34 -6.46 -11.62
N LYS A 88 3.45 -6.02 -12.21
CA LYS A 88 4.47 -6.93 -12.75
C LYS A 88 5.17 -7.71 -11.65
N PRO A 89 5.59 -8.97 -11.88
CA PRO A 89 6.45 -9.68 -10.94
C PRO A 89 7.71 -8.86 -10.59
N GLY A 90 8.04 -8.75 -9.32
CA GLY A 90 9.15 -7.95 -8.81
C GLY A 90 8.90 -6.44 -8.71
N SER A 91 7.77 -5.93 -9.22
CA SER A 91 7.42 -4.52 -9.07
C SER A 91 7.01 -4.19 -7.62
N LYS A 92 6.99 -2.89 -7.28
CA LYS A 92 6.84 -2.40 -5.91
C LYS A 92 5.58 -1.57 -5.76
N ALA A 93 4.89 -1.77 -4.64
CA ALA A 93 3.88 -0.85 -4.14
C ALA A 93 4.39 -0.17 -2.86
N THR A 94 4.41 1.16 -2.84
CA THR A 94 4.63 1.95 -1.62
C THR A 94 3.30 2.26 -0.99
N MET A 95 3.16 1.95 0.30
CA MET A 95 1.93 2.14 1.07
C MET A 95 2.24 2.89 2.37
N ILE A 96 1.55 3.99 2.59
CA ILE A 96 1.64 4.78 3.82
C ILE A 96 0.29 4.72 4.51
N VAL A 97 0.25 4.28 5.77
CA VAL A 97 -0.97 4.15 6.57
C VAL A 97 -0.72 4.56 8.01
N PRO A 98 -1.74 5.09 8.72
CA PRO A 98 -1.60 5.38 10.15
C PRO A 98 -1.31 4.10 10.93
N HIS A 99 -0.35 4.17 11.86
CA HIS A 99 -0.04 3.07 12.76
C HIS A 99 -1.16 2.87 13.78
N TRP A 100 -1.52 1.62 14.09
CA TRP A 100 -2.58 1.28 15.05
C TRP A 100 -2.42 1.93 16.43
N GLY A 101 -1.22 2.24 16.86
CA GLY A 101 -0.93 2.92 18.14
C GLY A 101 -1.04 4.45 18.09
N SER A 102 -1.32 5.02 16.93
CA SER A 102 -1.49 6.46 16.73
C SER A 102 -2.95 6.89 16.83
N SER A 103 -3.20 8.08 17.39
CA SER A 103 -4.53 8.71 17.35
C SER A 103 -5.02 8.97 15.92
N ARG A 104 -4.11 9.08 14.95
CA ARG A 104 -4.45 9.19 13.53
C ARG A 104 -5.26 8.00 13.03
N ALA A 105 -5.02 6.78 13.56
CA ALA A 105 -5.77 5.59 13.18
C ALA A 105 -7.21 5.57 13.70
N TYR A 106 -7.52 6.33 14.75
CA TYR A 106 -8.82 6.33 15.42
C TYR A 106 -9.56 7.68 15.34
N GLY A 107 -8.82 8.76 15.07
CA GLY A 107 -9.37 10.13 15.15
C GLY A 107 -10.24 10.49 13.95
N ASP A 108 -10.05 9.84 12.83
CA ASP A 108 -10.88 10.01 11.65
C ASP A 108 -12.07 9.04 11.70
N PRO A 109 -13.32 9.54 11.74
CA PRO A 109 -14.52 8.68 11.80
C PRO A 109 -14.76 7.86 10.53
N THR A 110 -14.05 8.15 9.43
CA THR A 110 -14.15 7.42 8.16
C THR A 110 -13.20 6.24 8.08
N HIS A 111 -12.29 6.07 9.05
CA HIS A 111 -11.40 4.91 9.11
C HIS A 111 -12.15 3.63 9.48
N ALA A 112 -11.87 2.56 8.74
CA ALA A 112 -12.50 1.27 8.96
C ALA A 112 -11.75 0.45 10.02
N TRP A 113 -12.51 -0.35 10.77
CA TRP A 113 -11.95 -1.30 11.72
C TRP A 113 -11.52 -2.61 11.03
N PRO A 114 -10.45 -3.28 11.46
CA PRO A 114 -9.45 -2.86 12.46
C PRO A 114 -8.44 -1.86 11.88
N PRO A 115 -7.80 -1.03 12.74
CA PRO A 115 -6.68 -0.20 12.33
C PRO A 115 -5.50 -1.08 11.91
N ILE A 116 -4.63 -0.52 11.04
CA ILE A 116 -3.52 -1.26 10.44
C ILE A 116 -2.32 -1.28 11.39
N GLY A 117 -1.76 -2.46 11.59
CA GLY A 117 -0.52 -2.69 12.31
C GLY A 117 0.38 -3.66 11.56
N GLU A 118 1.56 -3.91 12.09
CA GLU A 118 2.61 -4.73 11.45
C GLU A 118 2.14 -6.15 11.14
N MET A 119 1.32 -6.72 12.02
CA MET A 119 0.79 -8.07 11.85
C MET A 119 -0.01 -8.21 10.55
N TRP A 120 -0.68 -7.14 10.10
CA TRP A 120 -1.46 -7.18 8.88
C TRP A 120 -0.61 -7.48 7.64
N PHE A 121 0.64 -7.01 7.58
CA PHE A 121 1.51 -7.24 6.44
C PHE A 121 1.94 -8.70 6.28
N TYR A 122 1.98 -9.49 7.35
CA TYR A 122 2.24 -10.94 7.26
C TYR A 122 1.12 -11.67 6.53
N TYR A 123 -0.13 -11.20 6.62
CA TYR A 123 -1.26 -11.79 5.88
C TYR A 123 -1.12 -11.63 4.36
N LEU A 124 -0.23 -10.79 3.86
CA LEU A 124 0.03 -10.61 2.43
C LEU A 124 1.00 -11.64 1.86
N ASP A 125 1.73 -12.38 2.72
CA ASP A 125 2.61 -13.50 2.36
C ASP A 125 1.80 -14.80 2.31
N ARG A 126 1.72 -15.41 1.11
CA ARG A 126 0.96 -16.66 0.90
C ARG A 126 1.48 -17.81 1.76
N SER A 127 2.80 -17.94 1.91
CA SER A 127 3.42 -19.02 2.68
C SER A 127 3.09 -18.87 4.17
N TRP A 128 3.14 -17.65 4.68
CA TRP A 128 2.77 -17.36 6.05
C TRP A 128 1.27 -17.64 6.30
N ARG A 129 0.38 -17.20 5.39
CA ARG A 129 -1.06 -17.50 5.50
C ARG A 129 -1.32 -18.99 5.54
N ALA A 130 -0.71 -19.76 4.64
CA ALA A 130 -0.90 -21.21 4.59
C ALA A 130 -0.52 -21.89 5.92
N ALA A 131 0.52 -21.39 6.60
CA ALA A 131 1.01 -21.96 7.86
C ALA A 131 0.27 -21.44 9.09
N GLN A 132 -0.09 -20.14 9.15
CA GLN A 132 -0.54 -19.49 10.38
C GLN A 132 -2.00 -19.02 10.35
N ALA A 133 -2.55 -18.73 9.18
CA ALA A 133 -3.88 -18.13 9.04
C ALA A 133 -4.64 -18.64 7.79
N PRO A 134 -4.76 -19.94 7.57
CA PRO A 134 -5.35 -20.49 6.33
C PRO A 134 -6.82 -20.07 6.14
N HIS A 135 -7.51 -19.67 7.20
CA HIS A 135 -8.90 -19.16 7.16
C HIS A 135 -9.03 -17.81 6.42
N THR A 136 -7.95 -17.09 6.19
CA THR A 136 -7.95 -15.80 5.48
C THR A 136 -7.58 -15.92 4.00
N ASP A 137 -7.19 -17.10 3.55
CA ASP A 137 -6.89 -17.38 2.15
C ASP A 137 -8.19 -17.51 1.34
N LYS A 138 -8.19 -17.03 0.11
CA LYS A 138 -9.34 -17.06 -0.80
C LYS A 138 -9.87 -18.47 -1.05
N ALA A 139 -9.03 -19.49 -0.92
CA ALA A 139 -9.45 -20.87 -1.04
C ALA A 139 -10.42 -21.30 0.07
N ASN A 140 -10.34 -20.68 1.25
CA ASN A 140 -11.17 -21.00 2.42
C ASN A 140 -12.21 -19.91 2.73
N TRP A 141 -11.96 -18.70 2.29
CA TRP A 141 -12.87 -17.56 2.43
C TRP A 141 -12.95 -16.80 1.09
N PRO A 142 -14.07 -16.83 0.37
CA PRO A 142 -14.16 -16.24 -0.98
C PRO A 142 -13.79 -14.76 -1.09
N LEU A 143 -13.88 -14.02 0.02
CA LEU A 143 -13.48 -12.61 0.13
C LEU A 143 -12.03 -12.45 0.65
N GLY A 144 -11.29 -13.55 0.82
CA GLY A 144 -9.95 -13.56 1.38
C GLY A 144 -8.85 -13.19 0.39
N TYR A 145 -7.62 -13.29 0.88
CA TYR A 145 -6.42 -12.99 0.08
C TYR A 145 -6.08 -14.09 -0.92
N ASP A 146 -5.73 -13.68 -2.14
CA ASP A 146 -5.11 -14.51 -3.18
C ASP A 146 -3.72 -13.99 -3.56
N CYS A 147 -3.36 -12.82 -3.08
CA CYS A 147 -2.08 -12.17 -3.34
C CYS A 147 -0.88 -12.92 -2.70
N ASP A 148 0.33 -12.60 -3.16
CA ASP A 148 1.59 -13.04 -2.57
C ASP A 148 2.63 -11.92 -2.66
N PHE A 149 2.79 -11.18 -1.57
CA PHE A 149 3.73 -10.08 -1.48
C PHE A 149 4.81 -10.35 -0.44
N LEU A 150 6.04 -9.95 -0.74
CA LEU A 150 7.06 -9.72 0.27
C LEU A 150 6.88 -8.29 0.79
N ALA A 151 6.50 -8.16 2.05
CA ALA A 151 6.33 -6.86 2.69
C ALA A 151 7.55 -6.51 3.56
N THR A 152 8.00 -5.28 3.45
CA THR A 152 8.96 -4.65 4.37
C THR A 152 8.41 -3.30 4.80
N TRP A 153 8.75 -2.83 6.01
CA TRP A 153 8.24 -1.55 6.48
C TRP A 153 9.22 -0.82 7.39
N GLY A 154 9.02 0.47 7.48
CA GLY A 154 9.63 1.39 8.43
C GLY A 154 8.56 2.30 9.04
N TYR A 155 8.98 3.24 9.86
CA TYR A 155 8.05 4.07 10.62
C TYR A 155 8.34 5.55 10.47
N ALA A 156 7.28 6.35 10.37
CA ALA A 156 7.34 7.77 10.69
C ALA A 156 7.08 7.93 12.19
N MET A 157 8.13 8.23 12.93
CA MET A 157 8.05 8.44 14.38
C MET A 157 7.47 9.81 14.72
N ASN A 158 6.88 9.90 15.91
CA ASN A 158 6.58 11.18 16.52
C ASN A 158 7.85 12.05 16.58
N PRO A 159 7.84 13.31 16.09
CA PRO A 159 9.02 14.17 16.07
C PRO A 159 9.67 14.38 17.45
N ALA A 160 8.88 14.37 18.52
CA ALA A 160 9.40 14.47 19.89
C ALA A 160 10.24 13.25 20.31
N LEU A 161 10.03 12.09 19.69
CA LEU A 161 10.83 10.88 19.89
C LEU A 161 12.03 10.83 18.96
N ALA A 162 11.94 11.37 17.76
CA ALA A 162 13.01 11.34 16.76
C ALA A 162 14.32 12.00 17.26
N VAL A 163 14.24 12.93 18.23
CA VAL A 163 15.40 13.61 18.84
C VAL A 163 15.96 12.87 20.06
N ARG A 164 15.36 11.75 20.47
CA ARG A 164 15.83 10.94 21.60
C ARG A 164 16.90 9.95 21.16
N ASN A 165 17.62 9.36 22.13
CA ASN A 165 18.60 8.31 21.81
C ASN A 165 17.89 7.03 21.27
N PRO A 166 18.60 6.18 20.54
CA PRO A 166 17.99 4.99 19.89
C PRO A 166 17.35 4.01 20.86
N GLU A 167 17.91 3.83 22.05
CA GLU A 167 17.35 2.94 23.08
C GLU A 167 15.99 3.41 23.56
N TYR A 168 15.86 4.71 23.85
CA TYR A 168 14.59 5.30 24.22
C TYR A 168 13.57 5.25 23.09
N GLN A 169 14.01 5.51 21.83
CA GLN A 169 13.14 5.39 20.65
C GLN A 169 12.56 3.98 20.53
N GLN A 170 13.42 2.96 20.64
CA GLN A 170 13.00 1.56 20.57
C GLN A 170 12.00 1.22 21.68
N HIS A 171 12.27 1.63 22.91
CA HIS A 171 11.35 1.45 24.03
C HIS A 171 10.01 2.14 23.80
N ALA A 172 10.02 3.40 23.35
CA ALA A 172 8.80 4.16 23.10
C ALA A 172 7.96 3.60 21.95
N MET A 173 8.59 3.14 20.85
CA MET A 173 7.88 2.49 19.75
C MET A 173 7.17 1.21 20.21
N GLN A 174 7.74 0.48 21.15
CA GLN A 174 7.18 -0.78 21.64
C GLN A 174 6.03 -0.58 22.65
N TRP A 175 6.14 0.45 23.50
CA TRP A 175 5.29 0.54 24.70
C TRP A 175 4.39 1.77 24.74
N PHE A 176 4.69 2.83 23.99
CA PHE A 176 3.93 4.08 24.07
C PHE A 176 2.98 4.25 22.89
N ARG A 177 1.77 4.68 23.19
CA ARG A 177 0.87 5.24 22.16
C ARG A 177 1.51 6.54 21.62
N GLU A 178 1.19 6.87 20.37
CA GLU A 178 1.76 8.05 19.68
C GLU A 178 3.29 8.00 19.48
N GLY A 179 3.93 6.85 19.70
CA GLY A 179 5.35 6.67 19.41
C GLY A 179 5.62 6.61 17.90
N ILE A 180 4.74 5.95 17.19
CA ILE A 180 4.74 5.82 15.72
C ILE A 180 3.49 6.52 15.20
N HIS A 181 3.66 7.41 14.22
CA HIS A 181 2.55 8.05 13.53
C HIS A 181 2.04 7.19 12.37
N ASP A 182 2.93 6.83 11.45
CA ASP A 182 2.58 6.12 10.25
C ASP A 182 3.54 4.94 9.99
N ILE A 183 3.03 3.90 9.32
CA ILE A 183 3.81 2.81 8.75
C ILE A 183 4.07 3.14 7.27
N HIS A 184 5.32 3.09 6.85
CA HIS A 184 5.75 3.19 5.47
C HIS A 184 6.14 1.81 4.98
N ALA A 185 5.25 1.13 4.27
CA ALA A 185 5.48 -0.22 3.77
C ALA A 185 5.87 -0.23 2.29
N THR A 186 6.67 -1.21 1.92
CA THR A 186 6.95 -1.59 0.53
C THR A 186 6.52 -3.04 0.34
N LEU A 187 5.62 -3.25 -0.61
CA LEU A 187 5.16 -4.56 -1.03
C LEU A 187 5.82 -4.91 -2.37
N VAL A 188 6.48 -6.06 -2.45
CA VAL A 188 7.07 -6.57 -3.69
C VAL A 188 6.27 -7.77 -4.16
N LYS A 189 5.74 -7.75 -5.39
CA LYS A 189 5.01 -8.89 -5.96
C LYS A 189 5.97 -10.06 -6.20
N ARG A 190 5.62 -11.24 -5.70
CA ARG A 190 6.30 -12.52 -5.96
C ARG A 190 5.71 -13.28 -7.14
#